data_add0fc21f0e50dac250c3d28aaaac283
#
_entry.id   add0fc21f0e50dac250c3d28aaaac283
#
_cell.length_a   1.000
_cell.length_b   1.000
_cell.length_c   1.000
_cell.angle_alpha   90.00
_cell.angle_beta   90.00
_cell.angle_gamma   90.00
#
_symmetry.space_group_name_H-M   'P 1'
#
loop_
_entity.id
_entity.type
_entity.pdbx_description
1 polymer ?
#
loop_
_entity_poly.entity_id
_entity_poly.type
_entity_poly.pdbx_seq_one_letter_code
_entity_poly.pdbx_strand_id
1 'polypeptide(L)' 'MSSGPQMPAMPLSMVKAGETVRVSRVKGNEDMRHHLKDLGFVEGNEIHVVSSSGANIIVTVLGARFGIDSKVAMHIMTVG' A
#
# COMPACT_ATOMS: atom_id res chain seq x y z
N MET A 1 26.78 2.62 3.92
CA MET A 1 26.07 2.22 5.07
C MET A 1 24.92 3.17 5.35
N SER A 2 23.95 2.63 5.95
CA SER A 2 22.81 3.42 6.31
C SER A 2 23.17 4.38 7.40
N SER A 3 22.85 5.61 7.23
CA SER A 3 23.25 6.61 8.18
C SER A 3 22.08 7.29 8.80
N GLY A 4 20.91 6.97 8.52
CA GLY A 4 19.79 7.65 9.10
C GLY A 4 18.78 6.68 9.64
N PRO A 5 17.82 7.18 10.37
CA PRO A 5 16.73 6.35 10.81
C PRO A 5 15.96 5.87 9.60
N GLN A 6 15.61 4.61 9.62
CA GLN A 6 14.81 4.06 8.56
C GLN A 6 13.37 4.05 9.00
N MET A 7 12.49 4.43 8.09
CA MET A 7 11.07 4.34 8.36
C MET A 7 10.69 2.87 8.37
N PRO A 8 10.10 2.38 9.44
CA PRO A 8 9.64 0.99 9.44
C PRO A 8 8.53 0.82 8.43
N ALA A 9 8.51 -0.36 7.82
CA ALA A 9 7.41 -0.68 6.91
C ALA A 9 6.13 -0.79 7.72
N MET A 10 5.03 -0.27 7.18
CA MET A 10 3.75 -0.40 7.83
C MET A 10 2.70 -0.84 6.83
N PRO A 11 1.69 -1.59 7.27
CA PRO A 11 0.62 -2.00 6.36
C PRO A 11 -0.11 -0.78 5.82
N LEU A 12 -0.51 -0.88 4.56
CA LEU A 12 -1.28 0.20 3.93
C LEU A 12 -2.54 0.53 4.73
N SER A 13 -3.10 -0.46 5.40
CA SER A 13 -4.29 -0.25 6.22
C SER A 13 -4.08 0.75 7.35
N MET A 14 -2.84 1.03 7.70
CA MET A 14 -2.52 1.96 8.77
C MET A 14 -2.07 3.32 8.27
N VAL A 15 -2.03 3.51 6.97
CA VAL A 15 -1.63 4.80 6.39
C VAL A 15 -2.83 5.74 6.42
N LYS A 16 -2.57 6.98 6.83
CA LYS A 16 -3.65 7.97 6.99
C LYS A 16 -4.04 8.56 5.65
N ALA A 17 -5.28 8.98 5.57
CA ALA A 17 -5.77 9.68 4.38
C ALA A 17 -4.92 10.93 4.13
N GLY A 18 -4.62 11.18 2.86
CA GLY A 18 -3.81 12.32 2.47
C GLY A 18 -2.34 12.01 2.34
N GLU A 19 -1.89 10.86 2.83
CA GLU A 19 -0.48 10.50 2.76
C GLU A 19 -0.14 9.77 1.48
N THR A 20 1.10 9.94 1.04
CA THR A 20 1.65 9.22 -0.10
C THR A 20 2.78 8.35 0.41
N VAL A 21 2.73 7.08 0.06
CA VAL A 21 3.72 6.10 0.50
C VAL A 21 4.15 5.28 -0.71
N ARG A 22 5.16 4.42 -0.52
CA ARG A 22 5.62 3.52 -1.57
C ARG A 22 5.42 2.09 -1.13
N VAL A 23 5.15 1.24 -2.11
CA VAL A 23 5.05 -0.19 -1.84
C VAL A 23 6.43 -0.71 -1.46
N SER A 24 6.51 -1.35 -0.30
CA SER A 24 7.72 -2.02 0.14
C SER A 24 7.71 -3.48 -0.28
N ARG A 25 6.62 -4.17 0.02
CA ARG A 25 6.44 -5.56 -0.39
C ARG A 25 4.97 -5.93 -0.20
N VAL A 26 4.57 -6.97 -0.88
CA VAL A 26 3.21 -7.49 -0.76
C VAL A 26 3.29 -8.90 -0.20
N LYS A 27 2.54 -9.14 0.86
CA LYS A 27 2.47 -10.44 1.51
C LYS A 27 1.22 -11.17 1.04
N GLY A 28 1.13 -12.43 1.43
CA GLY A 28 -0.03 -13.23 1.11
C GLY A 28 0.30 -14.36 0.17
N ASN A 29 -0.71 -15.09 -0.25
CA ASN A 29 -0.49 -16.19 -1.16
C ASN A 29 -0.20 -15.66 -2.57
N GLU A 30 0.18 -16.58 -3.45
CA GLU A 30 0.62 -16.22 -4.78
C GLU A 30 -0.49 -15.55 -5.59
N ASP A 31 -1.69 -16.07 -5.49
CA ASP A 31 -2.83 -15.51 -6.22
C ASP A 31 -3.10 -14.08 -5.82
N MET A 32 -3.09 -13.81 -4.53
CA MET A 32 -3.31 -12.45 -4.04
C MET A 32 -2.20 -11.52 -4.50
N ARG A 33 -0.95 -11.97 -4.41
CA ARG A 33 0.17 -11.13 -4.83
C ARG A 33 0.11 -10.80 -6.30
N HIS A 34 -0.26 -11.78 -7.13
CA HIS A 34 -0.42 -11.54 -8.56
C HIS A 34 -1.53 -10.54 -8.84
N HIS A 35 -2.65 -10.70 -8.16
CA HIS A 35 -3.78 -9.80 -8.36
C HIS A 35 -3.39 -8.36 -7.99
N LEU A 36 -2.72 -8.19 -6.86
CA LEU A 36 -2.33 -6.86 -6.40
C LEU A 36 -1.28 -6.26 -7.32
N LYS A 37 -0.37 -7.09 -7.83
CA LYS A 37 0.63 -6.62 -8.78
C LYS A 37 -0.03 -6.09 -10.04
N ASP A 38 -1.06 -6.79 -10.52
CA ASP A 38 -1.78 -6.36 -11.71
C ASP A 38 -2.46 -5.01 -11.50
N LEU A 39 -2.84 -4.70 -10.27
CA LEU A 39 -3.46 -3.42 -9.95
C LEU A 39 -2.43 -2.29 -9.82
N GLY A 40 -1.14 -2.63 -9.78
CA GLY A 40 -0.09 -1.63 -9.67
C GLY A 40 0.64 -1.63 -8.33
N PHE A 41 0.33 -2.55 -7.44
CA PHE A 41 1.02 -2.63 -6.15
C PHE A 41 2.34 -3.39 -6.32
N VAL A 42 3.27 -2.73 -6.96
CA VAL A 42 4.59 -3.26 -7.26
C VAL A 42 5.60 -2.49 -6.42
N GLU A 43 6.59 -3.19 -5.92
CA GLU A 43 7.61 -2.60 -5.07
C GLU A 43 8.16 -1.31 -5.69
N GLY A 44 8.16 -0.25 -4.91
CA GLY A 44 8.65 1.05 -5.35
C GLY A 44 7.58 1.98 -5.91
N ASN A 45 6.42 1.47 -6.29
CA ASN A 45 5.36 2.33 -6.81
C ASN A 45 4.74 3.16 -5.70
N GLU A 46 4.33 4.38 -6.04
CA GLU A 46 3.69 5.26 -5.08
C GLU A 46 2.22 4.95 -4.95
N ILE A 47 1.73 5.06 -3.73
CA ILE A 47 0.33 4.94 -3.42
C ILE A 47 -0.10 6.20 -2.70
N HIS A 48 -1.14 6.86 -3.18
CA HIS A 48 -1.72 7.99 -2.47
C HIS A 48 -3.02 7.53 -1.83
N VAL A 49 -3.12 7.69 -0.52
CA VAL A 49 -4.34 7.31 0.20
C VAL A 49 -5.30 8.48 0.16
N VAL A 50 -6.40 8.31 -0.55
CA VAL A 50 -7.40 9.37 -0.70
C VAL A 50 -8.30 9.43 0.52
N SER A 51 -8.75 8.28 0.97
CA SER A 51 -9.58 8.20 2.16
C SER A 51 -9.40 6.84 2.80
N SER A 52 -9.69 6.78 4.08
CA SER A 52 -9.55 5.56 4.84
C SER A 52 -10.69 5.49 5.84
N SER A 53 -11.56 4.53 5.66
CA SER A 53 -12.61 4.24 6.64
C SER A 53 -12.41 2.80 7.08
N GLY A 54 -12.89 2.45 8.24
CA GLY A 54 -12.55 1.19 8.88
C GLY A 54 -12.52 -0.04 7.98
N ALA A 55 -13.43 -0.14 7.01
CA ALA A 55 -13.56 -1.34 6.19
C ALA A 55 -12.88 -1.21 4.84
N ASN A 56 -12.71 0.00 4.32
CA ASN A 56 -12.21 0.20 2.97
C ASN A 56 -11.25 1.37 2.92
N ILE A 57 -10.31 1.28 1.98
CA ILE A 57 -9.33 2.33 1.75
C ILE A 57 -9.41 2.69 0.28
N ILE A 58 -9.54 3.99 -0.01
CA ILE A 58 -9.53 4.47 -1.38
C ILE A 58 -8.12 4.97 -1.68
N VAL A 59 -7.53 4.46 -2.73
CA VAL A 59 -6.15 4.79 -3.09
C VAL A 59 -6.04 5.14 -4.56
N THR A 60 -4.98 5.87 -4.89
CA THR A 60 -4.59 6.15 -6.26
C THR A 60 -3.23 5.51 -6.48
N VAL A 61 -3.13 4.67 -7.50
CA VAL A 61 -1.89 4.01 -7.89
C VAL A 61 -1.80 4.05 -9.40
N LEU A 62 -0.66 4.49 -9.92
CA LEU A 62 -0.43 4.59 -11.36
C LEU A 62 -1.55 5.34 -12.09
N GLY A 63 -2.08 6.37 -11.43
CA GLY A 63 -3.11 7.20 -12.04
C GLY A 63 -4.52 6.63 -11.94
N ALA A 64 -4.69 5.44 -11.41
CA ALA A 64 -6.00 4.83 -11.25
C ALA A 64 -6.44 4.90 -9.79
N ARG A 65 -7.71 5.18 -9.59
CA ARG A 65 -8.29 5.25 -8.26
C ARG A 65 -9.21 4.07 -8.05
N PHE A 66 -9.05 3.38 -6.92
CA PHE A 66 -9.96 2.28 -6.59
C PHE A 66 -9.95 2.04 -5.08
N GLY A 67 -10.97 1.31 -4.64
CA GLY A 67 -11.07 0.96 -3.23
C GLY A 67 -10.60 -0.46 -2.99
N ILE A 68 -9.94 -0.67 -1.88
CA ILE A 68 -9.55 -2.01 -1.49
C ILE A 68 -10.03 -2.26 -0.06
N ASP A 69 -10.31 -3.53 0.20
CA ASP A 69 -10.72 -3.97 1.53
C ASP A 69 -9.55 -3.79 2.48
N SER A 70 -9.82 -3.35 3.70
CA SER A 70 -8.75 -3.15 4.67
C SER A 70 -8.01 -4.45 4.99
N LYS A 71 -8.65 -5.59 4.88
CA LYS A 71 -7.97 -6.87 5.07
C LYS A 71 -6.93 -7.11 3.97
N VAL A 72 -7.25 -6.71 2.75
CA VAL A 72 -6.30 -6.81 1.65
C VAL A 72 -5.17 -5.79 1.87
N ALA A 73 -5.52 -4.60 2.32
CA ALA A 73 -4.52 -3.56 2.56
C ALA A 73 -3.51 -3.96 3.61
N MET A 74 -3.89 -4.83 4.55
CA MET A 74 -2.96 -5.32 5.55
C MET A 74 -1.79 -6.11 4.96
N HIS A 75 -1.96 -6.63 3.75
CA HIS A 75 -0.91 -7.41 3.10
C HIS A 75 0.03 -6.55 2.29
N ILE A 76 -0.28 -5.28 2.11
CA ILE A 76 0.57 -4.37 1.33
C ILE A 76 1.41 -3.57 2.32
N MET A 77 2.70 -3.88 2.38
CA MET A 77 3.61 -3.16 3.26
C MET A 77 4.13 -1.94 2.55
N THR A 78 4.20 -0.83 3.28
CA THR A 78 4.57 0.46 2.68
C THR A 78 5.66 1.14 3.49
N VAL A 79 6.39 2.03 2.83
CA VAL A 79 7.35 2.91 3.47
C VAL A 79 7.04 4.32 3.03
N GLY A 80 7.22 5.26 3.92
CA GLY A 80 6.88 6.65 3.64
C GLY A 80 7.99 7.43 2.96
#